data_2d296392d9436d85cb6b8ef2bbfb8d5f
#
_entry.id   2d296392d9436d85cb6b8ef2bbfb8d5f
#
_cell.length_a   1.000
_cell.length_b   1.000
_cell.length_c   1.000
_cell.angle_alpha   90.00
_cell.angle_beta   90.00
_cell.angle_gamma   90.00
#
_symmetry.space_group_name_H-M   'P 1'
#
loop_
_entity.id
_entity.type
_entity.pdbx_description
1 polymer ?
#
loop_
_entity_poly.entity_id
_entity_poly.type
_entity_poly.pdbx_seq_one_letter_code
_entity_poly.pdbx_strand_id
1 'polypeptide(L)'
;MKVAVSACLLGVPCRYDGRSKQDPRVQSFVEAGSFKGLPVSTCSICPEVMAGLTIPHPPHEIRRDAKGELHVVDKMGHDATAAFIKGALNACEKALKAGCTHAILKSKSPSCG
;
A
#
# COMPACT_ATOMS: atom_id res chain seq x y z
N MET A 1 1.03 -19.65 5.92
CA MET A 1 0.59 -18.66 4.93
C MET A 1 1.25 -17.31 5.23
N LYS A 2 1.85 -16.70 4.23
CA LYS A 2 2.42 -15.35 4.37
C LYS A 2 1.58 -14.33 3.65
N VAL A 3 1.27 -13.22 4.33
CA VAL A 3 0.34 -12.19 3.85
C VAL A 3 1.02 -10.83 3.85
N ALA A 4 1.04 -10.15 2.71
CA ALA A 4 1.45 -8.76 2.63
C ALA A 4 0.30 -7.87 3.11
N VAL A 5 0.58 -6.90 3.97
CA VAL A 5 -0.44 -6.02 4.55
C VAL A 5 -0.05 -4.56 4.34
N SER A 6 -1.00 -3.74 3.90
CA SER A 6 -0.78 -2.29 3.85
C SER A 6 -0.45 -1.77 5.25
N ALA A 7 0.71 -1.15 5.42
CA ALA A 7 1.24 -0.78 6.72
C ALA A 7 0.32 0.17 7.50
N CYS A 8 -0.40 1.06 6.82
CA CYS A 8 -1.33 1.99 7.47
C CYS A 8 -2.49 1.27 8.18
N LEU A 9 -2.88 0.08 7.71
CA LEU A 9 -3.92 -0.73 8.36
C LEU A 9 -3.46 -1.29 9.72
N LEU A 10 -2.15 -1.35 9.93
CA LEU A 10 -1.52 -1.81 11.17
C LEU A 10 -1.15 -0.66 12.12
N GLY A 11 -1.56 0.57 11.80
CA GLY A 11 -1.31 1.74 12.64
C GLY A 11 -0.04 2.52 12.29
N VAL A 12 0.69 2.12 11.25
CA VAL A 12 1.87 2.89 10.81
C VAL A 12 1.41 4.20 10.16
N PRO A 13 1.92 5.37 10.61
CA PRO A 13 1.49 6.68 10.09
C PRO A 13 2.15 7.00 8.74
N CYS A 14 1.88 6.17 7.74
CA CYS A 14 2.51 6.24 6.42
C CYS A 14 1.57 6.73 5.30
N ARG A 15 0.35 7.15 5.65
CA ARG A 15 -0.56 7.76 4.67
C ARG A 15 -0.07 9.14 4.26
N TYR A 16 -0.57 9.64 3.12
CA TYR A 16 -0.16 10.93 2.55
C TYR A 16 -0.27 12.10 3.55
N ASP A 17 -1.22 12.04 4.49
CA ASP A 17 -1.47 13.07 5.50
C ASP A 17 -0.67 12.86 6.79
N GLY A 18 0.24 11.89 6.84
CA GLY A 18 1.02 11.54 8.01
C GLY A 18 0.25 10.75 9.06
N ARG A 19 -0.93 10.25 8.72
CA ARG A 19 -1.79 9.47 9.62
C ARG A 19 -1.75 7.99 9.28
N SER A 20 -2.35 7.18 10.13
CA SER A 20 -2.61 5.78 9.87
C SER A 20 -4.09 5.57 9.59
N LYS A 21 -4.44 4.37 9.16
CA LYS A 21 -5.82 3.92 9.01
C LYS A 21 -5.96 2.55 9.66
N GLN A 22 -5.54 2.44 10.91
CA GLN A 22 -5.59 1.20 11.66
C GLN A 22 -6.98 0.58 11.60
N ASP A 23 -7.04 -0.68 11.20
CA ASP A 23 -8.29 -1.45 11.09
C ASP A 23 -8.27 -2.55 12.15
N PRO A 24 -9.23 -2.55 13.11
CA PRO A 24 -9.26 -3.56 14.17
C PRO A 24 -9.39 -5.00 13.64
N ARG A 25 -10.05 -5.20 12.51
CA ARG A 25 -10.20 -6.54 11.91
C ARG A 25 -8.88 -7.07 11.39
N VAL A 26 -8.11 -6.21 10.75
CA VAL A 26 -6.78 -6.54 10.25
C VAL A 26 -5.82 -6.78 11.41
N GLN A 27 -5.88 -5.92 12.43
CA GLN A 27 -5.07 -6.05 13.64
C GLN A 27 -5.34 -7.41 14.32
N SER A 28 -6.59 -7.77 14.50
CA SER A 28 -6.98 -9.05 15.08
C SER A 28 -6.49 -10.25 14.28
N PHE A 29 -6.59 -10.15 12.95
CA PHE A 29 -6.09 -11.19 12.05
C PHE A 29 -4.58 -11.42 12.22
N VAL A 30 -3.82 -10.34 12.29
CA VAL A 30 -2.35 -10.39 12.47
C VAL A 30 -1.98 -10.94 13.85
N GLU A 31 -2.65 -10.46 14.90
CA GLU A 31 -2.40 -10.88 16.29
C GLU A 31 -2.75 -12.34 16.54
N ALA A 32 -3.76 -12.87 15.84
CA ALA A 32 -4.16 -14.27 15.96
C ALA A 32 -3.05 -15.22 15.48
N GLY A 33 -2.23 -14.82 14.51
CA GLY A 33 -1.14 -15.62 13.99
C GLY A 33 -1.57 -16.90 13.28
N SER A 34 -2.87 -17.09 13.06
CA SER A 34 -3.43 -18.26 12.37
C SER A 34 -4.75 -17.91 11.71
N PHE A 35 -5.07 -18.64 10.65
CA PHE A 35 -6.33 -18.51 9.94
C PHE A 35 -6.80 -19.90 9.50
N LYS A 36 -8.00 -20.31 9.95
CA LYS A 36 -8.56 -21.64 9.67
C LYS A 36 -7.59 -22.79 9.99
N GLY A 37 -6.87 -22.66 11.12
CA GLY A 37 -5.91 -23.68 11.56
C GLY A 37 -4.54 -23.63 10.89
N LEU A 38 -4.31 -22.70 9.95
CA LEU A 38 -3.03 -22.51 9.28
C LEU A 38 -2.25 -21.38 9.93
N PRO A 39 -0.94 -21.53 10.17
CA PRO A 39 -0.12 -20.45 10.69
C PRO A 39 -0.03 -19.30 9.67
N VAL A 40 -0.10 -18.07 10.17
CA VAL A 40 -0.03 -16.84 9.37
C VAL A 40 1.11 -15.99 9.86
N SER A 41 1.99 -15.58 8.95
CA SER A 41 2.97 -14.53 9.16
C SER A 41 2.71 -13.40 8.18
N THR A 42 3.14 -12.18 8.52
CA THR A 42 2.83 -10.99 7.74
C THR A 42 4.08 -10.21 7.36
N CYS A 43 3.98 -9.47 6.26
CA CYS A 43 4.97 -8.51 5.80
C CYS A 43 4.24 -7.21 5.52
N SER A 44 4.62 -6.12 6.18
CA SER A 44 4.00 -4.82 5.94
C SER A 44 4.61 -4.13 4.73
N ILE A 45 3.78 -3.48 3.93
CA ILE A 45 4.20 -2.72 2.76
C ILE A 45 3.52 -1.35 2.74
N CYS A 46 4.22 -0.36 2.19
CA CYS A 46 3.64 0.95 1.87
C CYS A 46 4.24 1.42 0.56
N PRO A 47 3.55 1.24 -0.58
CA PRO A 47 4.08 1.63 -1.89
C PRO A 47 4.43 3.11 -2.00
N GLU A 48 3.70 4.00 -1.33
CA GLU A 48 3.99 5.44 -1.36
C GLU A 48 5.32 5.77 -0.67
N VAL A 49 5.60 5.17 0.49
CA VAL A 49 6.90 5.32 1.15
C VAL A 49 8.00 4.70 0.30
N MET A 50 7.74 3.53 -0.28
CA MET A 50 8.71 2.84 -1.15
C MET A 50 8.94 3.55 -2.47
N ALA A 51 8.03 4.45 -2.87
CA ALA A 51 8.20 5.34 -4.02
C ALA A 51 9.17 6.49 -3.72
N GLY A 52 9.54 6.68 -2.46
CA GLY A 52 10.39 7.80 -2.03
C GLY A 52 9.61 9.09 -1.77
N LEU A 53 8.29 9.01 -1.68
CA LEU A 53 7.46 10.17 -1.36
C LEU A 53 7.64 10.58 0.10
N THR A 54 7.74 11.87 0.33
CA THR A 54 7.78 12.41 1.69
C THR A 54 6.40 12.28 2.36
N ILE A 55 6.38 12.19 3.68
CA ILE A 55 5.14 12.16 4.45
C ILE A 55 5.17 13.34 5.43
N PRO A 56 4.17 14.23 5.41
CA PRO A 56 3.02 14.24 4.52
C PRO A 56 3.34 14.70 3.08
N HIS A 57 2.44 14.41 2.17
CA HIS A 57 2.47 14.91 0.79
C HIS A 57 1.03 15.14 0.29
N PRO A 58 0.82 15.89 -0.80
CA PRO A 58 -0.53 16.08 -1.35
C PRO A 58 -1.16 14.74 -1.76
N PRO A 59 -2.49 14.60 -1.63
CA PRO A 59 -3.17 13.40 -2.09
C PRO A 59 -3.05 13.26 -3.60
N HIS A 60 -2.99 12.02 -4.07
CA HIS A 60 -2.92 11.68 -5.49
C HIS A 60 -4.16 10.91 -5.92
N GLU A 61 -4.46 10.98 -7.19
CA GLU A 61 -5.55 10.21 -7.79
C GLU A 61 -5.11 9.66 -9.14
N ILE A 62 -5.78 8.60 -9.58
CA ILE A 62 -5.54 8.01 -10.89
C ILE A 62 -6.48 8.67 -11.88
N ARG A 63 -5.92 9.24 -12.96
CA ARG A 63 -6.68 9.88 -14.03
C ARG A 63 -6.31 9.25 -15.37
N ARG A 64 -7.29 9.22 -16.26
CA ARG A 64 -7.10 8.76 -17.64
C ARG A 64 -6.92 9.98 -18.54
N ASP A 65 -5.89 9.97 -19.40
CA ASP A 65 -5.67 11.05 -20.36
C ASP A 65 -6.55 10.87 -21.62
N ALA A 66 -6.41 11.81 -22.58
CA ALA A 66 -7.19 11.79 -23.82
C ALA A 66 -6.93 10.54 -24.68
N LYS A 67 -5.77 9.89 -24.51
CA LYS A 67 -5.40 8.65 -25.22
C LYS A 67 -5.83 7.39 -24.47
N GLY A 68 -6.46 7.54 -23.29
CA GLY A 68 -6.87 6.43 -22.45
C GLY A 68 -5.77 5.88 -21.54
N GLU A 69 -4.59 6.51 -21.48
CA GLU A 69 -3.51 6.09 -20.61
C GLU A 69 -3.75 6.59 -19.18
N LEU A 70 -3.37 5.75 -18.19
CA LEU A 70 -3.53 6.08 -16.78
C LEU A 70 -2.32 6.86 -16.26
N HIS A 71 -2.60 7.90 -15.48
CA HIS A 71 -1.61 8.72 -14.80
C HIS A 71 -1.98 8.88 -13.33
N VAL A 72 -0.97 8.92 -12.45
CA VAL A 72 -1.15 9.27 -11.05
C VAL A 72 -0.76 10.73 -10.89
N VAL A 73 -1.70 11.56 -10.49
CA VAL A 73 -1.51 13.01 -10.40
C VAL A 73 -1.98 13.54 -9.05
N ASP A 74 -1.34 14.63 -8.58
CA ASP A 74 -1.84 15.38 -7.43
C ASP A 74 -2.92 16.37 -7.87
N LYS A 75 -3.52 17.07 -6.92
CA LYS A 75 -4.59 18.05 -7.23
C LYS A 75 -4.11 19.26 -8.04
N MET A 76 -2.80 19.48 -8.10
CA MET A 76 -2.19 20.54 -8.92
C MET A 76 -1.87 20.07 -10.35
N GLY A 77 -2.14 18.81 -10.65
CA GLY A 77 -1.87 18.22 -11.95
C GLY A 77 -0.45 17.70 -12.15
N HIS A 78 0.37 17.69 -11.09
CA HIS A 78 1.73 17.15 -11.17
C HIS A 78 1.68 15.63 -11.30
N ASP A 79 2.35 15.11 -12.32
CA ASP A 79 2.38 13.68 -12.63
C ASP A 79 3.43 12.96 -11.77
N ALA A 80 2.99 11.97 -11.00
CA ALA A 80 3.84 11.14 -10.16
C ALA A 80 3.80 9.67 -10.59
N THR A 81 3.36 9.38 -11.80
CA THR A 81 3.17 8.00 -12.30
C THR A 81 4.43 7.16 -12.15
N ALA A 82 5.59 7.66 -12.57
CA ALA A 82 6.84 6.91 -12.50
C ALA A 82 7.22 6.55 -11.06
N ALA A 83 7.04 7.47 -10.11
CA ALA A 83 7.31 7.22 -8.69
C ALA A 83 6.35 6.16 -8.12
N PHE A 84 5.07 6.22 -8.45
CA PHE A 84 4.08 5.24 -8.00
C PHE A 84 4.36 3.85 -8.58
N ILE A 85 4.77 3.76 -9.86
CA ILE A 85 5.17 2.48 -10.46
C ILE A 85 6.39 1.92 -9.74
N LYS A 86 7.40 2.73 -9.47
CA LYS A 86 8.60 2.32 -8.72
C LYS A 86 8.23 1.80 -7.33
N GLY A 87 7.37 2.52 -6.62
CA GLY A 87 6.90 2.12 -5.29
C GLY A 87 6.14 0.80 -5.32
N ALA A 88 5.27 0.62 -6.31
CA ALA A 88 4.53 -0.62 -6.49
C ALA A 88 5.45 -1.81 -6.78
N LEU A 89 6.43 -1.62 -7.66
CA LEU A 89 7.41 -2.67 -7.97
C LEU A 89 8.26 -3.02 -6.75
N ASN A 90 8.71 -2.03 -6.00
CA ASN A 90 9.49 -2.25 -4.77
C ASN A 90 8.67 -2.99 -3.71
N ALA A 91 7.40 -2.63 -3.55
CA ALA A 91 6.49 -3.30 -2.61
C ALA A 91 6.25 -4.76 -3.03
N CYS A 92 6.02 -4.99 -4.31
CA CYS A 92 5.84 -6.33 -4.88
C CYS A 92 7.10 -7.19 -4.66
N GLU A 93 8.27 -6.64 -4.95
CA GLU A 93 9.55 -7.33 -4.73
C GLU A 93 9.73 -7.71 -3.26
N LYS A 94 9.45 -6.80 -2.34
CA LYS A 94 9.54 -7.08 -0.89
C LYS A 94 8.60 -8.22 -0.50
N ALA A 95 7.36 -8.20 -0.97
CA ALA A 95 6.37 -9.23 -0.69
C ALA A 95 6.81 -10.60 -1.26
N LEU A 96 7.30 -10.63 -2.48
CA LEU A 96 7.77 -11.86 -3.13
C LEU A 96 9.00 -12.45 -2.41
N LYS A 97 9.96 -11.62 -2.05
CA LYS A 97 11.15 -12.06 -1.29
C LYS A 97 10.79 -12.59 0.09
N ALA A 98 9.74 -12.06 0.71
CA ALA A 98 9.23 -12.55 1.98
C ALA A 98 8.41 -13.83 1.83
N GLY A 99 8.11 -14.26 0.61
CA GLY A 99 7.32 -15.46 0.33
C GLY A 99 5.81 -15.25 0.48
N CYS A 100 5.33 -14.02 0.36
CA CYS A 100 3.89 -13.72 0.47
C CYS A 100 3.12 -14.31 -0.71
N THR A 101 1.98 -14.94 -0.39
CA THR A 101 1.06 -15.54 -1.36
C THR A 101 -0.29 -14.83 -1.39
N HIS A 102 -0.54 -13.98 -0.40
CA HIS A 102 -1.80 -13.25 -0.23
C HIS A 102 -1.50 -11.81 0.17
N ALA A 103 -2.47 -10.93 0.01
CA ALA A 103 -2.33 -9.52 0.40
C ALA A 103 -3.64 -8.98 0.98
N ILE A 104 -3.52 -8.13 1.99
CA ILE A 104 -4.61 -7.31 2.53
C ILE A 104 -4.21 -5.86 2.30
N LEU A 105 -4.92 -5.18 1.41
CA LEU A 105 -4.56 -3.86 0.95
C LEU A 105 -5.60 -2.81 1.35
N LYS A 106 -5.12 -1.59 1.59
CA LYS A 106 -5.98 -0.44 1.90
C LYS A 106 -6.79 -0.07 0.65
N SER A 107 -8.11 -0.09 0.76
CA SER A 107 -9.02 0.35 -0.31
C SER A 107 -8.94 1.86 -0.52
N LYS A 108 -9.40 2.33 -1.67
CA LYS A 108 -9.46 3.76 -2.05
C LYS A 108 -8.09 4.46 -1.96
N SER A 109 -7.02 3.72 -2.25
CA SER A 109 -5.66 4.24 -2.31
C SER A 109 -5.16 4.17 -3.74
N PRO A 110 -4.51 5.21 -4.28
CA PRO A 110 -3.94 5.14 -5.63
C PRO A 110 -2.78 4.17 -5.74
N SER A 111 -2.18 3.76 -4.62
CA SER A 111 -1.03 2.84 -4.61
C SER A 111 -1.40 1.41 -4.23
N CYS A 112 -2.39 1.20 -3.37
CA CYS A 112 -2.78 -0.13 -2.89
C CYS A 112 -4.09 -0.64 -3.46
N GLY A 113 -4.99 0.24 -3.71
CA GLY A 113 -6.33 -0.15 -4.06
C GLY A 113 -6.98 0.63 -5.12
#